data_36658ae58b7781b6fe12a8b1e3ecc71c
#
_entry.id   36658ae58b7781b6fe12a8b1e3ecc71c
#
_cell.length_a   1.000
_cell.length_b   1.000
_cell.length_c   1.000
_cell.angle_alpha   90.00
_cell.angle_beta   90.00
_cell.angle_gamma   90.00
#
_symmetry.space_group_name_H-M   'P 1'
#
loop_
_entity.id
_entity.type
_entity.pdbx_description
1 polymer ?
#
loop_
_entity_poly.entity_id
_entity_poly.type
_entity_poly.pdbx_seq_one_letter_code
_entity_poly.pdbx_strand_id
1 'polypeptide(L)'
;LPILLIVALAAVQLGLIAYTAQQAGTAARTGARSASLDGPYEADCRAAVSSWLADGTSCPASIGGDEVTVTATVQIPSLVPGWEFDPAVKTATMPRDH
;
A
#
# COMPACT_ATOMS: atom_id res chain seq x y z
N LEU A 1 -6.31 -25.25 24.13
CA LEU A 1 -5.49 -25.18 22.90
C LEU A 1 -6.13 -24.36 21.79
N PRO A 2 -7.48 -24.39 21.56
CA PRO A 2 -8.06 -23.53 20.52
C PRO A 2 -7.87 -22.05 20.79
N ILE A 3 -7.76 -21.64 22.08
CA ILE A 3 -7.50 -20.25 22.43
C ILE A 3 -6.12 -19.82 21.94
N LEU A 4 -5.12 -20.69 22.06
CA LEU A 4 -3.77 -20.41 21.60
C LEU A 4 -3.72 -20.25 20.10
N LEU A 5 -4.49 -21.05 19.35
CA LEU A 5 -4.57 -20.93 17.90
C LEU A 5 -5.21 -19.59 17.48
N ILE A 6 -6.25 -19.18 18.19
CA ILE A 6 -6.90 -17.90 17.92
C ILE A 6 -5.96 -16.74 18.18
N VAL A 7 -5.21 -16.79 19.28
CA VAL A 7 -4.22 -15.76 19.61
C VAL A 7 -3.12 -15.71 18.58
N ALA A 8 -2.63 -16.88 18.13
CA ALA A 8 -1.60 -16.95 17.09
C ALA A 8 -2.08 -16.35 15.77
N LEU A 9 -3.31 -16.69 15.36
CA LEU A 9 -3.88 -16.12 14.13
C LEU A 9 -4.04 -14.60 14.24
N ALA A 10 -4.49 -14.12 15.40
CA ALA A 10 -4.63 -12.69 15.64
C ALA A 10 -3.27 -11.98 15.54
N ALA A 11 -2.22 -12.56 16.12
CA ALA A 11 -0.88 -11.99 16.06
C ALA A 11 -0.36 -11.92 14.63
N VAL A 12 -0.55 -13.00 13.85
CA VAL A 12 -0.13 -13.03 12.45
C VAL A 12 -0.90 -11.97 11.64
N GLN A 13 -2.21 -11.87 11.89
CA GLN A 13 -3.04 -10.89 11.17
C GLN A 13 -2.59 -9.46 11.47
N LEU A 14 -2.28 -9.14 12.73
CA LEU A 14 -1.76 -7.83 13.09
C LEU A 14 -0.43 -7.55 12.41
N GLY A 15 0.44 -8.56 12.32
CA GLY A 15 1.70 -8.45 11.60
C GLY A 15 1.48 -8.17 10.12
N LEU A 16 0.52 -8.83 9.50
CA LEU A 16 0.18 -8.60 8.09
C LEU A 16 -0.38 -7.19 7.87
N ILE A 17 -1.20 -6.70 8.79
CA ILE A 17 -1.73 -5.34 8.70
C ILE A 17 -0.59 -4.33 8.74
N ALA A 18 0.34 -4.47 9.69
CA ALA A 18 1.48 -3.58 9.82
C ALA A 18 2.40 -3.65 8.60
N TYR A 19 2.67 -4.86 8.13
CA TYR A 19 3.51 -5.06 6.95
C TYR A 19 2.89 -4.42 5.71
N THR A 20 1.59 -4.65 5.49
CA THR A 20 0.87 -4.09 4.35
C THR A 20 0.85 -2.57 4.41
N ALA A 21 0.67 -2.00 5.60
CA ALA A 21 0.69 -0.54 5.77
C ALA A 21 2.07 0.03 5.41
N GLN A 22 3.15 -0.64 5.79
CA GLN A 22 4.51 -0.21 5.42
C GLN A 22 4.73 -0.31 3.91
N GLN A 23 4.26 -1.38 3.29
CA GLN A 23 4.35 -1.55 1.84
C GLN A 23 3.58 -0.45 1.11
N ALA A 24 2.38 -0.11 1.60
CA ALA A 24 1.58 0.96 1.02
C ALA A 24 2.30 2.31 1.12
N GLY A 25 2.93 2.59 2.26
CA GLY A 25 3.71 3.82 2.44
C GLY A 25 4.87 3.92 1.47
N THR A 26 5.63 2.83 1.31
CA THR A 26 6.74 2.76 0.36
C THR A 26 6.25 2.94 -1.06
N ALA A 27 5.15 2.26 -1.41
CA ALA A 27 4.55 2.34 -2.74
C ALA A 27 4.10 3.77 -3.05
N ALA A 28 3.46 4.45 -2.10
CA ALA A 28 3.01 5.82 -2.29
C ALA A 28 4.19 6.76 -2.55
N ARG A 29 5.27 6.63 -1.77
CA ARG A 29 6.46 7.46 -1.96
C ARG A 29 7.13 7.19 -3.29
N THR A 30 7.27 5.92 -3.67
CA THR A 30 7.87 5.54 -4.95
C THR A 30 7.03 6.06 -6.11
N GLY A 31 5.70 5.89 -6.02
CA GLY A 31 4.79 6.38 -7.04
C GLY A 31 4.82 7.91 -7.16
N ALA A 32 4.83 8.61 -6.01
CA ALA A 32 4.87 10.08 -6.02
C ALA A 32 6.17 10.59 -6.62
N ARG A 33 7.29 9.95 -6.31
CA ARG A 33 8.57 10.33 -6.89
C ARG A 33 8.56 10.11 -8.41
N SER A 34 8.08 8.95 -8.86
CA SER A 34 8.00 8.65 -10.28
C SER A 34 7.08 9.63 -11.00
N ALA A 35 5.92 9.94 -10.41
CA ALA A 35 4.98 10.89 -11.00
C ALA A 35 5.56 12.30 -11.06
N SER A 36 6.35 12.71 -10.04
CA SER A 36 6.99 14.03 -10.05
C SER A 36 8.02 14.17 -11.17
N LEU A 37 8.54 13.04 -11.67
CA LEU A 37 9.49 13.00 -12.77
C LEU A 37 8.81 12.63 -14.09
N ASP A 38 7.47 12.65 -14.12
CA ASP A 38 6.66 12.26 -15.29
C ASP A 38 6.91 10.83 -15.74
N GLY A 39 7.26 9.95 -14.77
CA GLY A 39 7.51 8.55 -15.03
C GLY A 39 6.28 7.67 -14.87
N PRO A 40 6.43 6.35 -15.05
CA PRO A 40 5.33 5.39 -14.94
C PRO A 40 4.99 5.11 -13.46
N TYR A 41 4.41 6.08 -12.79
CA TYR A 41 4.19 6.03 -11.35
C TYR A 41 3.34 4.84 -10.90
N GLU A 42 2.35 4.45 -11.68
CA GLU A 42 1.48 3.34 -11.30
C GLU A 42 2.25 2.02 -11.31
N ALA A 43 3.02 1.77 -12.34
CA ALA A 43 3.85 0.57 -12.43
C ALA A 43 4.91 0.55 -11.33
N ASP A 44 5.56 1.69 -11.08
CA ASP A 44 6.59 1.80 -10.05
C ASP A 44 6.01 1.61 -8.65
N CYS A 45 4.82 2.17 -8.41
CA CYS A 45 4.11 2.02 -7.14
C CYS A 45 3.81 0.54 -6.88
N ARG A 46 3.27 -0.16 -7.87
CA ARG A 46 2.93 -1.57 -7.73
C ARG A 46 4.18 -2.44 -7.60
N ALA A 47 5.27 -2.06 -8.27
CA ALA A 47 6.52 -2.79 -8.17
C ALA A 47 7.20 -2.61 -6.81
N ALA A 48 6.83 -1.58 -6.05
CA ALA A 48 7.42 -1.33 -4.74
C ALA A 48 6.83 -2.21 -3.63
N VAL A 49 5.74 -2.92 -3.91
CA VAL A 49 5.15 -3.85 -2.93
C VAL A 49 5.53 -5.28 -3.28
N SER A 50 5.39 -6.18 -2.31
CA SER A 50 5.61 -7.61 -2.55
C SER A 50 4.69 -8.11 -3.66
N SER A 51 5.17 -9.05 -4.48
CA SER A 51 4.42 -9.53 -5.64
C SER A 51 3.03 -10.05 -5.28
N TRP A 52 2.89 -10.67 -4.11
CA TRP A 52 1.60 -11.21 -3.68
C TRP A 52 0.61 -10.11 -3.24
N LEU A 53 1.09 -8.89 -3.01
CA LEU A 53 0.24 -7.73 -2.72
C LEU A 53 -0.04 -6.88 -3.94
N ALA A 54 0.75 -7.02 -5.02
CA ALA A 54 0.67 -6.15 -6.19
C ALA A 54 -0.69 -6.21 -6.88
N ASP A 55 -1.31 -7.38 -6.95
CA ASP A 55 -2.60 -7.55 -7.61
C ASP A 55 -3.72 -6.78 -6.90
N GLY A 56 -3.59 -6.58 -5.59
CA GLY A 56 -4.56 -5.82 -4.81
C GLY A 56 -4.14 -4.37 -4.57
N THR A 57 -3.15 -3.87 -5.31
CA THR A 57 -2.61 -2.53 -5.11
C THR A 57 -3.10 -1.59 -6.20
N SER A 58 -3.59 -0.43 -5.79
CA SER A 58 -4.03 0.63 -6.69
C SER A 58 -3.31 1.92 -6.29
N CYS A 59 -2.84 2.67 -7.28
CA CYS A 59 -2.03 3.86 -7.04
C CYS A 59 -2.54 5.05 -7.85
N PRO A 60 -3.75 5.55 -7.56
CA PRO A 60 -4.23 6.75 -8.23
C PRO A 60 -3.37 7.97 -7.87
N ALA A 61 -3.24 8.87 -8.79
CA ALA A 61 -2.45 10.08 -8.60
C ALA A 61 -3.27 11.32 -8.91
N SER A 62 -3.04 12.37 -8.13
CA SER A 62 -3.54 13.71 -8.42
C SER A 62 -2.34 14.57 -8.79
N ILE A 63 -2.28 15.02 -10.03
CA ILE A 63 -1.14 15.75 -10.55
C ILE A 63 -1.54 17.22 -10.73
N GLY A 64 -0.94 18.08 -9.89
CA GLY A 64 -1.09 19.52 -10.02
C GLY A 64 0.08 20.12 -10.77
N GLY A 65 0.08 21.45 -10.93
CA GLY A 65 1.17 22.14 -11.59
C GLY A 65 2.47 22.10 -10.82
N ASP A 66 2.40 22.18 -9.49
CA ASP A 66 3.57 22.29 -8.63
C ASP A 66 3.84 21.06 -7.79
N GLU A 67 2.87 20.16 -7.65
CA GLU A 67 3.05 18.98 -6.82
C GLU A 67 2.22 17.80 -7.32
N VAL A 68 2.64 16.61 -6.90
CA VAL A 68 1.97 15.36 -7.24
C VAL A 68 1.66 14.63 -5.95
N THR A 69 0.43 14.16 -5.82
CA THR A 69 0.00 13.35 -4.70
C THR A 69 -0.39 11.97 -5.20
N VAL A 70 0.26 10.93 -4.67
CA VAL A 70 -0.07 9.55 -5.01
C VAL A 70 -0.62 8.87 -3.77
N THR A 71 -1.76 8.23 -3.92
CA THR A 71 -2.40 7.44 -2.86
C THR A 71 -2.24 5.97 -3.19
N ALA A 72 -1.52 5.25 -2.36
CA ALA A 72 -1.38 3.80 -2.52
C ALA A 72 -2.42 3.11 -1.66
N THR A 73 -3.24 2.30 -2.30
CA THR A 73 -4.25 1.49 -1.63
C THR A 73 -3.89 0.02 -1.83
N VAL A 74 -3.60 -0.68 -0.75
CA VAL A 74 -3.16 -2.07 -0.79
C VAL A 74 -4.13 -2.92 0.01
N GLN A 75 -4.69 -3.96 -0.61
CA GLN A 75 -5.59 -4.88 0.08
C GLN A 75 -4.85 -5.68 1.14
N ILE A 76 -5.41 -5.75 2.33
CA ILE A 76 -4.84 -6.50 3.44
C ILE A 76 -5.35 -7.94 3.35
N PRO A 77 -4.44 -8.94 3.23
CA PRO A 77 -4.89 -10.34 3.22
C PRO A 77 -5.52 -10.70 4.55
N SER A 78 -6.70 -11.32 4.51
CA SER A 78 -7.37 -11.78 5.72
C SER A 78 -7.18 -13.29 5.85
N LEU A 79 -6.63 -13.72 6.99
CA LEU A 79 -6.45 -15.13 7.30
C LEU A 79 -7.62 -15.67 8.12
N VAL A 80 -8.48 -14.80 8.61
CA VAL A 80 -9.62 -15.19 9.45
C VAL A 80 -10.88 -15.20 8.59
N PRO A 81 -11.54 -16.36 8.42
CA PRO A 81 -12.76 -16.43 7.62
C PRO A 81 -13.85 -15.53 8.17
N GLY A 82 -14.50 -14.79 7.29
CA GLY A 82 -15.57 -13.88 7.65
C GLY A 82 -15.10 -12.53 8.20
N TRP A 83 -13.79 -12.33 8.29
CA TRP A 83 -13.23 -11.07 8.77
C TRP A 83 -12.67 -10.31 7.59
N GLU A 84 -13.21 -9.14 7.33
CA GLU A 84 -12.73 -8.28 6.27
C GLU A 84 -12.11 -7.04 6.89
N PHE A 85 -10.98 -6.61 6.33
CA PHE A 85 -10.29 -5.42 6.77
C PHE A 85 -10.31 -4.37 5.68
N ASP A 86 -10.40 -3.11 6.08
CA ASP A 86 -10.25 -2.02 5.14
C ASP A 86 -8.84 -2.05 4.54
N PRO A 87 -8.68 -1.70 3.26
CA PRO A 87 -7.35 -1.68 2.65
C PRO A 87 -6.44 -0.67 3.33
N ALA A 88 -5.14 -0.94 3.31
CA ALA A 88 -4.15 -0.01 3.79
C ALA A 88 -4.03 1.13 2.77
N VAL A 89 -4.18 2.37 3.24
CA VAL A 89 -4.14 3.55 2.38
C VAL A 89 -3.06 4.48 2.90
N LYS A 90 -2.11 4.82 2.04
CA LYS A 90 -1.06 5.78 2.36
C LYS A 90 -0.93 6.77 1.22
N THR A 91 -0.68 8.01 1.56
CA THR A 91 -0.58 9.09 0.59
C THR A 91 0.78 9.76 0.72
N ALA A 92 1.42 10.02 -0.41
CA ALA A 92 2.67 10.76 -0.45
C ALA A 92 2.54 11.90 -1.45
N THR A 93 3.03 13.08 -1.06
CA THR A 93 3.02 14.26 -1.90
C THR A 93 4.47 14.68 -2.14
N MET A 94 4.81 14.87 -3.41
CA MET A 94 6.13 15.31 -3.82
C MET A 94 6.02 16.59 -4.63
N PRO A 95 6.96 17.55 -4.45
CA PRO A 95 6.99 18.71 -5.33
C PRO A 95 7.30 18.25 -6.76
N ARG A 96 6.59 18.84 -7.69
CA ARG A 96 6.82 18.54 -9.10
C ARG A 96 7.95 19.42 -9.62
N ASP A 97 8.96 18.77 -10.15
CA ASP A 97 10.14 19.45 -10.67
C ASP A 97 10.00 19.56 -12.20
N HIS A 98 10.01 20.78 -12.68
CA HIS A 98 9.84 21.08 -14.10
C HIS A 98 11.18 21.24 -14.80
#